data_02099f56cd9e344f4f4ed5b20e08fd4a
#
_entry.id   02099f56cd9e344f4f4ed5b20e08fd4a
#
_cell.length_a   1.000
_cell.length_b   1.000
_cell.length_c   1.000
_cell.angle_alpha   90.00
_cell.angle_beta   90.00
_cell.angle_gamma   90.00
#
_symmetry.space_group_name_H-M   'P 1'
#
loop_
_entity.id
_entity.type
_entity.pdbx_description
1 polymer ?
#
loop_
_entity_poly.entity_id
_entity_poly.type
_entity_poly.pdbx_seq_one_letter_code
_entity_poly.pdbx_strand_id
1 'polypeptide(L)'
;LAEKIVKLRIFEDENEKMNLSIKDVGGALHIVSQFTLYADCHHGNRPSFINAAKPEYANELYEKFIKYCKEELDMSVETGSFGADMQITLTNDGPVTIMLECKDGKIL
;
A
#
# COMPACT_ATOMS: atom_id res chain seq x y z
N LEU A 1 -5.51 -3.15 -8.41
CA LEU A 1 -5.01 -2.27 -7.34
C LEU A 1 -3.56 -1.83 -7.59
N ALA A 2 -2.66 -2.77 -7.89
CA ALA A 2 -1.25 -2.45 -8.18
C ALA A 2 -1.12 -1.46 -9.34
N GLU A 3 -1.82 -1.71 -10.45
CA GLU A 3 -1.82 -0.82 -11.60
C GLU A 3 -2.33 0.59 -11.24
N LYS A 4 -3.41 0.65 -10.44
CA LYS A 4 -3.96 1.93 -9.97
C LYS A 4 -2.93 2.70 -9.14
N ILE A 5 -2.29 2.04 -8.20
CA ILE A 5 -1.33 2.66 -7.30
C ILE A 5 -0.14 3.25 -8.06
N VAL A 6 0.44 2.50 -8.99
CA VAL A 6 1.61 2.98 -9.73
C VAL A 6 1.29 4.11 -10.71
N LYS A 7 0.02 4.28 -11.05
CA LYS A 7 -0.45 5.35 -11.95
C LYS A 7 -1.02 6.56 -11.21
N LEU A 8 -1.14 6.51 -9.89
CA LEU A 8 -1.64 7.66 -9.14
C LEU A 8 -0.74 8.88 -9.36
N ARG A 9 -1.37 10.00 -9.66
CA ARG A 9 -0.69 11.25 -9.98
C ARG A 9 -0.55 12.10 -8.71
N ILE A 10 0.27 11.62 -7.77
CA ILE A 10 0.43 12.18 -6.44
C ILE A 10 1.73 12.96 -6.23
N PHE A 11 2.57 13.08 -7.24
CA PHE A 11 3.79 13.87 -7.20
C PHE A 11 3.61 15.19 -7.95
N GLU A 12 4.19 16.25 -7.42
CA GLU A 12 4.05 17.58 -7.99
C GLU A 12 4.81 17.71 -9.31
N ASP A 13 4.18 18.42 -10.26
CA ASP A 13 4.80 18.84 -11.52
C ASP A 13 5.47 20.21 -11.37
N GLU A 14 5.94 20.78 -12.47
CA GLU A 14 6.59 22.10 -12.53
C GLU A 14 5.71 23.24 -11.99
N ASN A 15 4.39 23.04 -11.98
CA ASN A 15 3.40 24.02 -11.54
C ASN A 15 2.91 23.74 -10.11
N GLU A 16 3.60 22.88 -9.36
CA GLU A 16 3.25 22.49 -7.99
C GLU A 16 1.88 21.82 -7.90
N LYS A 17 1.44 21.12 -8.94
CA LYS A 17 0.18 20.38 -8.96
C LYS A 17 0.45 18.88 -8.94
N MET A 18 -0.35 18.14 -8.20
CA MET A 18 -0.33 16.68 -8.19
C MET A 18 -0.69 16.15 -9.57
N ASN A 19 0.29 15.79 -10.36
CA ASN A 19 0.10 15.43 -11.76
C ASN A 19 1.01 14.31 -12.25
N LEU A 20 2.03 13.96 -11.50
CA LEU A 20 3.01 12.95 -11.88
C LEU A 20 2.84 11.68 -11.06
N SER A 21 3.00 10.53 -11.73
CA SER A 21 3.01 9.23 -11.08
C SER A 21 4.39 8.88 -10.54
N ILE A 22 4.46 7.81 -9.75
CA ILE A 22 5.74 7.30 -9.27
C ILE A 22 6.66 6.87 -10.42
N LYS A 23 6.08 6.38 -11.52
CA LYS A 23 6.85 6.04 -12.72
C LYS A 23 7.45 7.28 -13.37
N ASP A 24 6.68 8.35 -13.45
CA ASP A 24 7.12 9.61 -14.05
C ASP A 24 8.31 10.22 -13.31
N VAL A 25 8.33 10.12 -12.00
CA VAL A 25 9.40 10.70 -11.17
C VAL A 25 10.55 9.73 -10.90
N GLY A 26 10.47 8.51 -11.40
CA GLY A 26 11.52 7.51 -11.18
C GLY A 26 11.66 7.10 -9.72
N GLY A 27 10.56 7.07 -8.99
CA GLY A 27 10.54 6.70 -7.58
C GLY A 27 10.61 5.18 -7.35
N ALA A 28 10.53 4.79 -6.08
CA ALA A 28 10.51 3.39 -5.66
C ALA A 28 9.36 3.14 -4.70
N LEU A 29 8.95 1.88 -4.57
CA LEU A 29 7.91 1.46 -3.63
C LEU A 29 8.52 0.74 -2.44
N HIS A 30 7.95 1.01 -1.28
CA HIS A 30 8.16 0.20 -0.09
C HIS A 30 6.79 -0.37 0.32
N ILE A 31 6.64 -1.69 0.22
CA ILE A 31 5.36 -2.37 0.44
C ILE A 31 5.42 -3.14 1.76
N VAL A 32 4.53 -2.82 2.66
CA VAL A 32 4.46 -3.44 3.99
C VAL A 32 3.04 -3.93 4.24
N SER A 33 2.90 -5.17 4.64
CA SER A 33 1.61 -5.72 5.06
C SER A 33 1.22 -5.18 6.44
N GLN A 34 -0.09 -4.94 6.65
CA GLN A 34 -0.58 -4.41 7.92
C GLN A 34 -2.03 -4.85 8.14
N PHE A 35 -2.23 -5.99 8.83
CA PHE A 35 -3.58 -6.51 9.07
C PHE A 35 -4.39 -5.61 10.02
N THR A 36 -3.71 -4.87 10.90
CA THR A 36 -4.38 -3.99 11.86
C THR A 36 -5.13 -2.83 11.22
N LEU A 37 -4.91 -2.55 9.92
CA LEU A 37 -5.76 -1.63 9.18
C LEU A 37 -7.20 -2.11 9.08
N TYR A 38 -7.44 -3.41 9.27
CA TYR A 38 -8.78 -4.01 9.25
C TYR A 38 -9.39 -4.12 10.65
N ALA A 39 -8.90 -3.31 11.58
CA ALA A 39 -9.39 -3.29 12.95
C ALA A 39 -10.83 -2.77 13.02
N ASP A 40 -11.64 -3.45 13.82
CA ASP A 40 -12.95 -2.97 14.23
C ASP A 40 -12.84 -2.42 15.65
N CYS A 41 -13.00 -1.12 15.81
CA CYS A 41 -12.92 -0.44 17.10
C CYS A 41 -14.28 0.05 17.57
N HIS A 42 -15.35 -0.55 17.05
CA HIS A 42 -16.72 -0.13 17.34
C HIS A 42 -17.13 -0.37 18.78
N HIS A 43 -16.67 -1.47 19.38
CA HIS A 43 -17.03 -1.85 20.74
C HIS A 43 -15.83 -1.81 21.68
N GLY A 44 -15.90 -0.93 22.69
CA GLY A 44 -14.85 -0.83 23.71
C GLY A 44 -13.51 -0.37 23.16
N ASN A 45 -12.47 -0.61 23.94
CA ASN A 45 -11.12 -0.11 23.65
C ASN A 45 -10.15 -1.19 23.14
N ARG A 46 -10.61 -2.41 23.00
CA ARG A 46 -9.82 -3.50 22.44
C ARG A 46 -10.17 -3.70 20.96
N PRO A 47 -9.26 -3.39 20.03
CA PRO A 47 -9.53 -3.60 18.62
C PRO A 47 -9.82 -5.06 18.29
N SER A 48 -10.80 -5.31 17.45
CA SER A 48 -11.12 -6.63 16.93
C SER A 48 -10.59 -6.79 15.51
N PHE A 49 -10.00 -7.93 15.22
CA PHE A 49 -9.47 -8.26 13.89
C PHE A 49 -10.22 -9.43 13.25
N ILE A 50 -11.42 -9.71 13.74
CA ILE A 50 -12.21 -10.88 13.29
C ILE A 50 -12.53 -10.82 11.78
N ASN A 51 -12.61 -9.62 11.22
CA ASN A 51 -12.90 -9.42 9.80
C ASN A 51 -11.65 -9.44 8.91
N ALA A 52 -10.46 -9.48 9.50
CA ALA A 52 -9.22 -9.59 8.73
C ALA A 52 -9.10 -10.98 8.12
N ALA A 53 -8.50 -11.07 6.94
CA ALA A 53 -8.27 -12.34 6.27
C ALA A 53 -7.34 -13.23 7.10
N LYS A 54 -7.48 -14.55 6.93
CA LYS A 54 -6.57 -15.50 7.55
C LYS A 54 -5.14 -15.31 7.03
N PRO A 55 -4.12 -15.54 7.87
CA PRO A 55 -2.72 -15.26 7.50
C PRO A 55 -2.28 -15.89 6.17
N GLU A 56 -2.66 -17.12 5.89
CA GLU A 56 -2.26 -17.83 4.66
C GLU A 56 -2.80 -17.11 3.41
N TYR A 57 -4.09 -16.75 3.43
CA TYR A 57 -4.72 -16.07 2.32
C TYR A 57 -4.19 -14.64 2.17
N ALA A 58 -4.04 -13.94 3.29
CA ALA A 58 -3.51 -12.58 3.30
C ALA A 58 -2.08 -12.54 2.73
N ASN A 59 -1.24 -13.49 3.13
CA ASN A 59 0.12 -13.58 2.61
C ASN A 59 0.15 -13.86 1.10
N GLU A 60 -0.72 -14.74 0.62
CA GLU A 60 -0.84 -15.02 -0.82
C GLU A 60 -1.18 -13.76 -1.61
N LEU A 61 -2.15 -12.97 -1.13
CA LEU A 61 -2.51 -11.71 -1.77
C LEU A 61 -1.38 -10.67 -1.70
N TYR A 62 -0.69 -10.61 -0.58
CA TYR A 62 0.46 -9.71 -0.39
C TYR A 62 1.56 -10.03 -1.41
N GLU A 63 1.91 -11.29 -1.56
CA GLU A 63 2.93 -11.73 -2.52
C GLU A 63 2.51 -11.44 -3.96
N LYS A 64 1.23 -11.64 -4.30
CA LYS A 64 0.69 -11.30 -5.62
C LYS A 64 0.76 -9.80 -5.88
N PHE A 65 0.42 -8.99 -4.88
CA PHE A 65 0.48 -7.54 -5.00
C PHE A 65 1.91 -7.07 -5.30
N ILE A 66 2.88 -7.60 -4.56
CA ILE A 66 4.30 -7.30 -4.78
C ILE A 66 4.71 -7.67 -6.21
N LYS A 67 4.32 -8.85 -6.66
CA LYS A 67 4.62 -9.34 -8.01
C LYS A 67 4.07 -8.38 -9.08
N TYR A 68 2.80 -7.99 -8.95
CA TYR A 68 2.18 -7.07 -9.90
C TYR A 68 2.85 -5.69 -9.89
N CYS A 69 3.22 -5.18 -8.72
CA CYS A 69 3.94 -3.93 -8.64
C CYS A 69 5.30 -4.00 -9.33
N LYS A 70 6.03 -5.10 -9.17
CA LYS A 70 7.31 -5.32 -9.86
C LYS A 70 7.14 -5.39 -11.37
N GLU A 71 6.06 -6.00 -11.84
CA GLU A 71 5.74 -6.08 -13.28
C GLU A 71 5.40 -4.70 -13.87
N GLU A 72 4.68 -3.88 -13.12
CA GLU A 72 4.27 -2.53 -13.55
C GLU A 72 5.39 -1.50 -13.46
N LEU A 73 6.31 -1.70 -12.52
CA LEU A 73 7.41 -0.77 -12.27
C LEU A 73 8.74 -1.39 -12.72
N ASP A 74 9.43 -0.66 -13.57
CA ASP A 74 10.78 -1.00 -14.02
C ASP A 74 11.81 -0.42 -13.05
N MET A 75 11.55 -0.56 -11.74
CA MET A 75 12.38 0.03 -10.67
C MET A 75 12.27 -0.77 -9.38
N SER A 76 13.00 -0.34 -8.36
CA SER A 76 13.08 -1.04 -7.07
C SER A 76 11.75 -1.09 -6.34
N VAL A 77 11.40 -2.29 -5.88
CA VAL A 77 10.31 -2.52 -4.94
C VAL A 77 10.90 -3.18 -3.70
N GLU A 78 10.88 -2.47 -2.58
CA GLU A 78 11.30 -2.99 -1.29
C GLU A 78 10.08 -3.49 -0.52
N THR A 79 10.26 -4.51 0.29
CA THR A 79 9.15 -5.13 1.00
C THR A 79 9.47 -5.38 2.47
N GLY A 80 8.43 -5.41 3.29
CA GLY A 80 8.53 -5.94 4.65
C GLY A 80 8.43 -7.47 4.65
N SER A 81 8.54 -8.06 5.84
CA SER A 81 8.32 -9.49 6.07
C SER A 81 6.93 -9.70 6.62
N PHE A 82 6.13 -10.50 5.92
CA PHE A 82 4.75 -10.77 6.33
C PHE A 82 4.70 -11.41 7.73
N GLY A 83 3.87 -10.84 8.60
CA GLY A 83 3.66 -11.35 9.96
C GLY A 83 4.79 -11.07 10.95
N ALA A 84 5.87 -10.44 10.52
CA ALA A 84 6.99 -10.11 11.39
C ALA A 84 6.71 -8.84 12.20
N ASP A 85 7.36 -8.74 13.36
CA ASP A 85 7.45 -7.49 14.10
C ASP A 85 8.50 -6.61 13.43
N MET A 86 8.06 -5.51 12.83
CA MET A 86 8.93 -4.65 12.02
C MET A 86 9.05 -3.26 12.64
N GLN A 87 10.26 -2.72 12.58
CA GLN A 87 10.50 -1.31 12.86
C GLN A 87 10.72 -0.61 11.51
N ILE A 88 9.84 0.32 11.18
CA ILE A 88 9.87 1.01 9.89
C ILE A 88 10.17 2.48 10.13
N THR A 89 11.28 2.96 9.56
CA THR A 89 11.68 4.35 9.66
C THR A 89 11.52 5.01 8.30
N LEU A 90 10.78 6.10 8.26
CA LEU A 90 10.58 6.88 7.05
C LEU A 90 10.41 8.35 7.39
N THR A 91 10.62 9.20 6.40
CA THR A 91 10.21 10.61 6.47
C THR A 91 8.99 10.78 5.61
N ASN A 92 7.88 11.21 6.21
CA ASN A 92 6.64 11.48 5.50
C ASN A 92 6.64 12.93 5.03
N ASP A 93 7.09 13.13 3.80
CA ASP A 93 7.27 14.45 3.22
C ASP A 93 5.99 14.93 2.55
N GLY A 94 5.56 16.06 2.96
CA GLY A 94 4.28 16.65 2.60
C GLY A 94 3.39 16.90 3.82
N PRO A 95 2.78 15.94 4.53
CA PRO A 95 2.59 14.58 4.05
C PRO A 95 1.44 14.42 3.06
N VAL A 96 1.48 13.34 2.31
CA VAL A 96 0.37 12.94 1.43
C VAL A 96 0.01 11.48 1.73
N THR A 97 -1.22 11.25 2.17
CA THR A 97 -1.73 9.92 2.47
C THR A 97 -3.01 9.68 1.68
N ILE A 98 -3.03 8.63 0.91
CA ILE A 98 -4.19 8.27 0.08
C ILE A 98 -4.65 6.86 0.48
N MET A 99 -5.94 6.74 0.80
CA MET A 99 -6.56 5.44 1.04
C MET A 99 -7.17 4.91 -0.24
N LEU A 100 -6.85 3.66 -0.56
CA LEU A 100 -7.48 2.95 -1.67
C LEU A 100 -8.00 1.61 -1.17
N GLU A 101 -9.24 1.32 -1.50
CA GLU A 101 -9.85 0.03 -1.23
C GLU A 101 -10.23 -0.65 -2.53
N CYS A 102 -10.00 -1.95 -2.61
CA CYS A 102 -10.37 -2.77 -3.76
C CYS A 102 -11.13 -4.00 -3.25
N LYS A 103 -12.27 -4.27 -3.84
CA LYS A 103 -13.08 -5.45 -3.53
C LYS A 103 -13.57 -6.08 -4.83
N ASP A 104 -13.39 -7.39 -4.94
CA ASP A 104 -13.82 -8.17 -6.11
C ASP A 104 -13.30 -7.60 -7.43
N GLY A 105 -12.03 -7.15 -7.43
CA GLY A 105 -11.37 -6.60 -8.60
C GLY A 105 -11.74 -5.16 -8.93
N LYS A 106 -12.52 -4.50 -8.09
CA LYS A 106 -12.98 -3.12 -8.33
C LYS A 106 -12.45 -2.18 -7.25
N ILE A 107 -11.99 -1.02 -7.67
CA ILE A 107 -11.64 0.07 -6.77
C ILE A 107 -12.94 0.69 -6.22
N LEU A 108 -13.03 0.77 -4.91
CA LEU A 108 -14.19 1.34 -4.22
C LEU A 108 -14.12 2.87 -4.16
#